data_0369b2123ff0c16fb9cb0a0011e3bed7
#
_entry.id   0369b2123ff0c16fb9cb0a0011e3bed7
#
_cell.length_a   1.000
_cell.length_b   1.000
_cell.length_c   1.000
_cell.angle_alpha   90.00
_cell.angle_beta   90.00
_cell.angle_gamma   90.00
#
_symmetry.space_group_name_H-M   'P 1'
#
loop_
_entity.id
_entity.type
_entity.pdbx_description
1 polymer ?
#
loop_
_entity_poly.entity_id
_entity_poly.type
_entity_poly.pdbx_seq_one_letter_code
_entity_poly.pdbx_strand_id
1 'polypeptide(L)'
;MICVPEYGAMIPRSYKTALKKAVRGEGIYIFDEDKKPYIDGCSGALLSSVGHGNKEIADAIYKQLTTLEFAHPSRWYNEATMEASKEVASMSPEELNYVWLVSGGSEAIESALKLARQYFVERDGVSSAKYVMIARWNSYHGSTIGTMGLAGSMARRRTFYPLYQDYPKIASHYCYRCPFGLSYPSCDIRCAYDLEHEIRKIGAQYIAAFVAEPIVGSTVGG
;
A
#
# COMPACT_ATOMS: atom_id res chain seq x y z
N MET A 1 -14.97 31.41 11.04
CA MET A 1 -14.68 30.48 12.14
C MET A 1 -15.13 29.11 11.64
N ILE A 2 -14.22 28.17 11.41
CA ILE A 2 -14.59 26.79 11.07
C ILE A 2 -15.08 26.18 12.38
N CYS A 3 -16.38 25.84 12.46
CA CYS A 3 -16.91 25.11 13.60
C CYS A 3 -16.26 23.74 13.58
N VAL A 4 -15.29 23.50 14.45
CA VAL A 4 -14.67 22.16 14.61
C VAL A 4 -15.68 21.34 15.41
N PRO A 5 -16.24 20.26 14.83
CA PRO A 5 -17.11 19.36 15.59
C PRO A 5 -16.35 18.81 16.81
N GLU A 6 -17.05 18.56 17.90
CA GLU A 6 -16.46 17.97 19.11
C GLU A 6 -16.10 16.50 18.89
N TYR A 7 -14.93 16.26 18.30
CA TYR A 7 -14.34 14.90 18.18
C TYR A 7 -13.32 14.61 19.30
N GLY A 8 -13.41 15.34 20.42
CA GLY A 8 -12.39 15.31 21.47
C GLY A 8 -11.05 15.82 20.95
N ALA A 9 -9.98 15.09 21.21
CA ALA A 9 -8.64 15.42 20.73
C ALA A 9 -8.31 14.85 19.31
N MET A 10 -9.29 14.20 18.66
CA MET A 10 -9.09 13.59 17.34
C MET A 10 -9.09 14.64 16.23
N ILE A 11 -8.06 14.63 15.37
CA ILE A 11 -8.00 15.45 14.16
C ILE A 11 -8.65 14.66 13.01
N PRO A 12 -9.77 15.10 12.43
CA PRO A 12 -10.39 14.44 11.30
C PRO A 12 -9.55 14.65 10.03
N ARG A 13 -9.60 13.70 9.11
CA ARG A 13 -8.92 13.82 7.80
C ARG A 13 -9.44 14.98 6.94
N SER A 14 -10.66 15.44 7.20
CA SER A 14 -11.30 16.56 6.49
C SER A 14 -12.24 17.28 7.43
N TYR A 15 -12.21 18.60 7.38
CA TYR A 15 -13.17 19.48 8.05
C TYR A 15 -14.35 19.89 7.14
N LYS A 16 -14.41 19.37 5.91
CA LYS A 16 -15.48 19.70 4.96
C LYS A 16 -16.77 18.95 5.23
N THR A 17 -16.71 17.83 5.91
CA THR A 17 -17.86 16.97 6.20
C THR A 17 -17.81 16.55 7.65
N ALA A 18 -18.94 16.70 8.35
CA ALA A 18 -19.07 16.17 9.71
C ALA A 18 -19.01 14.64 9.70
N LEU A 19 -18.20 14.08 10.59
CA LEU A 19 -18.14 12.64 10.79
C LEU A 19 -19.34 12.17 11.61
N LYS A 20 -19.84 10.98 11.31
CA LYS A 20 -20.82 10.28 12.13
C LYS A 20 -20.10 9.45 13.18
N LYS A 21 -20.71 9.33 14.37
CA LYS A 21 -20.16 8.50 15.42
C LYS A 21 -20.63 7.06 15.20
N ALA A 22 -19.68 6.18 14.84
CA ALA A 22 -19.91 4.75 14.75
C ALA A 22 -19.84 4.14 16.16
N VAL A 23 -20.82 3.31 16.53
CA VAL A 23 -20.89 2.69 17.86
C VAL A 23 -20.86 1.17 17.81
N ARG A 24 -21.19 0.55 16.67
CA ARG A 24 -21.21 -0.90 16.49
C ARG A 24 -21.01 -1.27 15.03
N GLY A 25 -20.42 -2.42 14.78
CA GLY A 25 -20.36 -3.07 13.48
C GLY A 25 -20.86 -4.50 13.56
N GLU A 26 -21.53 -4.98 12.49
CA GLU A 26 -22.02 -6.35 12.39
C GLU A 26 -22.16 -6.76 10.93
N GLY A 27 -21.44 -7.79 10.51
CA GLY A 27 -21.39 -8.20 9.12
C GLY A 27 -20.98 -7.06 8.19
N ILE A 28 -21.82 -6.68 7.25
CA ILE A 28 -21.58 -5.57 6.32
C ILE A 28 -22.07 -4.21 6.84
N TYR A 29 -22.59 -4.12 8.06
CA TYR A 29 -23.21 -2.91 8.58
C TYR A 29 -22.37 -2.22 9.65
N ILE A 30 -22.34 -0.89 9.61
CA ILE A 30 -21.92 -0.01 10.70
C ILE A 30 -23.14 0.72 11.22
N PHE A 31 -23.26 0.87 12.53
CA PHE A 31 -24.36 1.55 13.20
C PHE A 31 -23.88 2.82 13.87
N ASP A 32 -24.63 3.92 13.69
CA ASP A 32 -24.38 5.17 14.41
C ASP A 32 -25.02 5.16 15.81
N GLU A 33 -24.89 6.26 16.55
CA GLU A 33 -25.42 6.42 17.91
C GLU A 33 -26.96 6.35 17.97
N ASP A 34 -27.67 6.64 16.88
CA ASP A 34 -29.10 6.49 16.73
C ASP A 34 -29.49 5.05 16.33
N LYS A 35 -28.55 4.12 16.31
CA LYS A 35 -28.70 2.73 15.87
C LYS A 35 -29.09 2.58 14.40
N LYS A 36 -28.91 3.62 13.59
CA LYS A 36 -29.17 3.58 12.16
C LYS A 36 -28.10 2.76 11.46
N PRO A 37 -28.46 1.75 10.65
CA PRO A 37 -27.50 0.96 9.87
C PRO A 37 -27.03 1.70 8.63
N TYR A 38 -25.75 1.52 8.30
CA TYR A 38 -25.11 1.93 7.06
C TYR A 38 -24.35 0.75 6.48
N ILE A 39 -24.49 0.50 5.20
CA ILE A 39 -23.69 -0.52 4.50
C ILE A 39 -22.26 0.01 4.37
N ASP A 40 -21.30 -0.75 4.88
CA ASP A 40 -19.88 -0.47 4.68
C ASP A 40 -19.43 -1.06 3.33
N GLY A 41 -19.70 -0.34 2.25
CA GLY A 41 -19.38 -0.77 0.89
C GLY A 41 -17.90 -0.72 0.52
N CYS A 42 -17.04 -0.20 1.40
CA CYS A 42 -15.60 -0.14 1.17
C CYS A 42 -14.76 -0.85 2.24
N SER A 43 -15.39 -1.46 3.22
CA SER A 43 -14.73 -2.25 4.28
C SER A 43 -13.56 -1.50 4.94
N GLY A 44 -13.72 -0.18 5.18
CA GLY A 44 -12.65 0.65 5.73
C GLY A 44 -11.38 0.71 4.85
N ALA A 45 -11.52 0.77 3.55
CA ALA A 45 -10.45 0.63 2.56
C ALA A 45 -9.87 -0.79 2.50
N LEU A 46 -10.76 -1.80 2.43
CA LEU A 46 -10.49 -3.24 2.28
C LEU A 46 -9.87 -3.92 3.53
N LEU A 47 -9.98 -3.28 4.70
CA LEU A 47 -9.46 -3.87 5.96
C LEU A 47 -10.46 -4.84 6.61
N SER A 48 -11.76 -4.53 6.54
CA SER A 48 -12.82 -5.31 7.18
C SER A 48 -13.50 -6.28 6.20
N SER A 49 -12.73 -6.90 5.28
CA SER A 49 -13.25 -7.78 4.22
C SER A 49 -13.96 -9.04 4.75
N VAL A 50 -13.68 -9.44 5.98
CA VAL A 50 -14.36 -10.55 6.67
C VAL A 50 -15.63 -10.11 7.41
N GLY A 51 -16.01 -8.84 7.30
CA GLY A 51 -17.12 -8.23 8.02
C GLY A 51 -16.78 -7.76 9.42
N HIS A 52 -17.69 -6.95 9.97
CA HIS A 52 -17.57 -6.41 11.32
C HIS A 52 -18.07 -7.42 12.37
N GLY A 53 -17.47 -7.40 13.57
CA GLY A 53 -17.92 -8.20 14.71
C GLY A 53 -17.65 -9.70 14.58
N ASN A 54 -16.67 -10.10 13.78
CA ASN A 54 -16.29 -11.50 13.62
C ASN A 54 -15.74 -12.06 14.95
N LYS A 55 -16.54 -12.93 15.58
CA LYS A 55 -16.24 -13.46 16.91
C LYS A 55 -15.06 -14.43 16.90
N GLU A 56 -14.91 -15.26 15.87
CA GLU A 56 -13.82 -16.21 15.75
C GLU A 56 -12.46 -15.50 15.73
N ILE A 57 -12.35 -14.43 14.95
CA ILE A 57 -11.12 -13.62 14.89
C ILE A 57 -10.88 -12.92 16.24
N ALA A 58 -11.92 -12.35 16.84
CA ALA A 58 -11.81 -11.69 18.14
C ALA A 58 -11.32 -12.64 19.24
N ASP A 59 -11.87 -13.85 19.30
CA ASP A 59 -11.48 -14.88 20.26
C ASP A 59 -10.04 -15.36 20.03
N ALA A 60 -9.62 -15.52 18.77
CA ALA A 60 -8.23 -15.85 18.42
C ALA A 60 -7.23 -14.78 18.84
N ILE A 61 -7.56 -13.49 18.58
CA ILE A 61 -6.76 -12.34 19.01
C ILE A 61 -6.67 -12.28 20.53
N TYR A 62 -7.81 -12.43 21.23
CA TYR A 62 -7.83 -12.43 22.70
C TYR A 62 -6.94 -13.54 23.27
N LYS A 63 -7.05 -14.75 22.75
CA LYS A 63 -6.21 -15.90 23.17
C LYS A 63 -4.73 -15.59 22.97
N GLN A 64 -4.34 -15.05 21.82
CA GLN A 64 -2.94 -14.73 21.54
C GLN A 64 -2.41 -13.62 22.46
N LEU A 65 -3.18 -12.53 22.65
CA LEU A 65 -2.80 -11.43 23.54
C LEU A 65 -2.62 -11.86 25.00
N THR A 66 -3.43 -12.79 25.47
CA THR A 66 -3.33 -13.32 26.86
C THR A 66 -2.24 -14.39 27.02
N THR A 67 -1.74 -14.94 25.91
CA THR A 67 -0.65 -15.93 25.91
C THR A 67 0.71 -15.26 25.75
N LEU A 68 0.85 -14.43 24.71
CA LEU A 68 2.05 -13.68 24.38
C LEU A 68 1.69 -12.54 23.43
N GLU A 69 1.63 -11.33 23.94
CA GLU A 69 1.27 -10.13 23.20
C GLU A 69 2.40 -9.63 22.31
N PHE A 70 3.65 -9.80 22.76
CA PHE A 70 4.83 -9.34 22.04
C PHE A 70 6.10 -10.12 22.43
N ALA A 71 6.91 -10.43 21.42
CA ALA A 71 8.28 -10.88 21.60
C ALA A 71 9.15 -10.22 20.53
N HIS A 72 10.25 -9.55 20.91
CA HIS A 72 11.07 -8.79 19.98
C HIS A 72 11.76 -9.71 18.96
N PRO A 73 11.56 -9.52 17.63
CA PRO A 73 11.98 -10.46 16.59
C PRO A 73 13.51 -10.58 16.43
N SER A 74 14.30 -9.73 17.07
CA SER A 74 15.77 -9.90 17.10
C SER A 74 16.25 -11.02 18.02
N ARG A 75 15.38 -11.54 18.88
CA ARG A 75 15.71 -12.56 19.90
C ARG A 75 14.76 -13.74 19.93
N TRP A 76 13.53 -13.52 19.48
CA TRP A 76 12.45 -14.47 19.66
C TRP A 76 11.65 -14.61 18.36
N TYR A 77 11.12 -15.79 18.13
CA TYR A 77 10.03 -16.03 17.19
C TYR A 77 8.91 -16.78 17.94
N ASN A 78 7.71 -16.76 17.41
CA ASN A 78 6.57 -17.44 18.00
C ASN A 78 5.76 -18.18 16.92
N GLU A 79 4.93 -19.13 17.38
CA GLU A 79 4.13 -19.99 16.51
C GLU A 79 3.23 -19.20 15.57
N ALA A 80 2.47 -18.23 16.12
CA ALA A 80 1.54 -17.41 15.32
C ALA A 80 2.24 -16.66 14.17
N THR A 81 3.45 -16.12 14.41
CA THR A 81 4.24 -15.46 13.37
C THR A 81 4.71 -16.46 12.30
N MET A 82 5.14 -17.63 12.72
CA MET A 82 5.59 -18.69 11.80
C MET A 82 4.45 -19.20 10.91
N GLU A 83 3.31 -19.52 11.51
CA GLU A 83 2.11 -19.98 10.78
C GLU A 83 1.61 -18.93 9.80
N ALA A 84 1.48 -17.67 10.24
CA ALA A 84 1.07 -16.57 9.36
C ALA A 84 2.04 -16.37 8.19
N SER A 85 3.36 -16.43 8.43
CA SER A 85 4.36 -16.27 7.38
C SER A 85 4.31 -17.46 6.39
N LYS A 86 4.13 -18.68 6.89
CA LYS A 86 3.99 -19.88 6.05
C LYS A 86 2.73 -19.80 5.16
N GLU A 87 1.61 -19.37 5.74
CA GLU A 87 0.36 -19.20 5.00
C GLU A 87 0.49 -18.16 3.90
N VAL A 88 1.04 -16.98 4.20
CA VAL A 88 1.27 -15.92 3.20
C VAL A 88 2.23 -16.42 2.10
N ALA A 89 3.32 -17.10 2.45
CA ALA A 89 4.25 -17.65 1.47
C ALA A 89 3.57 -18.69 0.56
N SER A 90 2.68 -19.53 1.09
CA SER A 90 1.96 -20.54 0.30
C SER A 90 1.02 -19.94 -0.75
N MET A 91 0.55 -18.70 -0.55
CA MET A 91 -0.29 -17.95 -1.50
C MET A 91 0.51 -17.10 -2.47
N SER A 92 1.83 -17.00 -2.28
CA SER A 92 2.73 -16.19 -3.11
C SER A 92 3.27 -17.00 -4.30
N PRO A 93 3.81 -16.35 -5.36
CA PRO A 93 4.58 -17.04 -6.40
C PRO A 93 5.71 -17.89 -5.79
N GLU A 94 6.03 -19.03 -6.43
CA GLU A 94 6.96 -20.03 -5.89
C GLU A 94 8.34 -19.49 -5.48
N GLU A 95 8.80 -18.41 -6.12
CA GLU A 95 10.09 -17.79 -5.79
C GLU A 95 10.04 -16.88 -4.54
N LEU A 96 8.83 -16.54 -4.06
CA LEU A 96 8.62 -15.65 -2.91
C LEU A 96 8.31 -16.44 -1.63
N ASN A 97 9.33 -17.09 -1.08
CA ASN A 97 9.20 -18.03 0.03
C ASN A 97 9.42 -17.42 1.42
N TYR A 98 9.77 -16.14 1.49
CA TYR A 98 10.08 -15.44 2.73
C TYR A 98 9.17 -14.24 2.93
N VAL A 99 8.71 -14.05 4.16
CA VAL A 99 7.78 -12.99 4.54
C VAL A 99 8.42 -12.10 5.59
N TRP A 100 8.45 -10.80 5.31
CA TRP A 100 8.86 -9.77 6.26
C TRP A 100 7.63 -9.03 6.75
N LEU A 101 7.25 -9.25 8.01
CA LEU A 101 6.09 -8.63 8.63
C LEU A 101 6.43 -7.23 9.13
N VAL A 102 5.56 -6.27 8.84
CA VAL A 102 5.66 -4.86 9.24
C VAL A 102 4.29 -4.33 9.66
N SER A 103 4.23 -3.13 10.24
CA SER A 103 3.00 -2.59 10.82
C SER A 103 2.04 -1.99 9.79
N GLY A 104 2.47 -1.76 8.55
CA GLY A 104 1.59 -1.19 7.52
C GLY A 104 2.18 -1.19 6.12
N GLY A 105 1.33 -0.93 5.11
CA GLY A 105 1.71 -0.95 3.69
C GLY A 105 2.81 0.06 3.32
N SER A 106 2.82 1.24 3.94
CA SER A 106 3.90 2.21 3.72
C SER A 106 5.24 1.69 4.19
N GLU A 107 5.29 1.04 5.35
CA GLU A 107 6.50 0.41 5.89
C GLU A 107 6.95 -0.79 5.05
N ALA A 108 5.99 -1.56 4.50
CA ALA A 108 6.29 -2.64 3.59
C ALA A 108 7.00 -2.13 2.32
N ILE A 109 6.47 -1.09 1.68
CA ILE A 109 7.10 -0.48 0.51
C ILE A 109 8.46 0.14 0.86
N GLU A 110 8.59 0.88 1.97
CA GLU A 110 9.89 1.40 2.43
C GLU A 110 10.92 0.28 2.62
N SER A 111 10.50 -0.84 3.19
CA SER A 111 11.36 -2.02 3.38
C SER A 111 11.75 -2.65 2.05
N ALA A 112 10.83 -2.75 1.09
CA ALA A 112 11.11 -3.26 -0.25
C ALA A 112 12.10 -2.36 -1.02
N LEU A 113 11.98 -1.03 -0.91
CA LEU A 113 12.92 -0.08 -1.51
C LEU A 113 14.34 -0.26 -0.95
N LYS A 114 14.44 -0.36 0.38
CA LYS A 114 15.71 -0.60 1.06
C LYS A 114 16.30 -1.94 0.67
N LEU A 115 15.48 -3.00 0.63
CA LEU A 115 15.91 -4.33 0.22
C LEU A 115 16.43 -4.35 -1.23
N ALA A 116 15.70 -3.71 -2.16
CA ALA A 116 16.14 -3.58 -3.55
C ALA A 116 17.50 -2.88 -3.68
N ARG A 117 17.70 -1.80 -2.91
CA ARG A 117 19.01 -1.13 -2.87
C ARG A 117 20.08 -2.00 -2.22
N GLN A 118 19.80 -2.60 -1.08
CA GLN A 118 20.74 -3.47 -0.35
C GLN A 118 21.18 -4.66 -1.20
N TYR A 119 20.26 -5.30 -1.91
CA TYR A 119 20.58 -6.41 -2.82
C TYR A 119 21.71 -6.04 -3.80
N PHE A 120 21.63 -4.87 -4.42
CA PHE A 120 22.65 -4.44 -5.36
C PHE A 120 23.97 -4.02 -4.67
N VAL A 121 23.90 -3.48 -3.47
CA VAL A 121 25.10 -3.18 -2.68
C VAL A 121 25.84 -4.45 -2.27
N GLU A 122 25.11 -5.47 -1.81
CA GLU A 122 25.71 -6.77 -1.43
C GLU A 122 26.28 -7.51 -2.65
N ARG A 123 25.60 -7.44 -3.79
CA ARG A 123 26.02 -8.10 -5.02
C ARG A 123 27.20 -7.42 -5.73
N ASP A 124 27.14 -6.08 -5.86
CA ASP A 124 28.01 -5.29 -6.75
C ASP A 124 28.97 -4.36 -5.96
N GLY A 125 28.87 -4.31 -4.62
CA GLY A 125 29.64 -3.43 -3.76
C GLY A 125 28.93 -2.10 -3.46
N VAL A 126 29.43 -1.37 -2.47
CA VAL A 126 28.86 -0.09 -1.99
C VAL A 126 28.78 1.00 -3.06
N SER A 127 29.62 0.92 -4.08
CA SER A 127 29.65 1.83 -5.22
C SER A 127 28.59 1.51 -6.29
N SER A 128 27.76 0.50 -6.08
CA SER A 128 26.71 0.13 -7.05
C SER A 128 25.85 1.33 -7.42
N ALA A 129 25.74 1.58 -8.72
CA ALA A 129 24.94 2.67 -9.28
C ALA A 129 23.43 2.37 -9.32
N LYS A 130 23.00 1.18 -8.89
CA LYS A 130 21.60 0.76 -8.90
C LYS A 130 20.84 1.31 -7.70
N TYR A 131 20.14 2.42 -7.90
CA TYR A 131 19.34 3.08 -6.85
C TYR A 131 18.06 3.73 -7.37
N VAL A 132 17.86 3.80 -8.68
CA VAL A 132 16.65 4.40 -9.25
C VAL A 132 15.52 3.38 -9.23
N MET A 133 14.39 3.80 -8.68
CA MET A 133 13.14 3.06 -8.75
C MET A 133 12.27 3.67 -9.83
N ILE A 134 11.55 2.86 -10.61
CA ILE A 134 10.54 3.33 -11.56
C ILE A 134 9.17 2.97 -11.00
N ALA A 135 8.18 3.85 -11.15
CA ALA A 135 6.80 3.61 -10.75
C ALA A 135 5.83 3.94 -11.89
N ARG A 136 4.53 3.98 -11.62
CA ARG A 136 3.50 4.40 -12.59
C ARG A 136 2.84 5.70 -12.17
N TRP A 137 2.38 6.49 -13.15
CA TRP A 137 1.39 7.53 -12.90
C TRP A 137 0.06 6.89 -12.44
N ASN A 138 -0.73 7.63 -11.67
CA ASN A 138 -1.98 7.16 -11.07
C ASN A 138 -1.84 5.92 -10.17
N SER A 139 -0.73 5.82 -9.44
CA SER A 139 -0.47 4.76 -8.47
C SER A 139 -0.47 5.27 -7.04
N TYR A 140 -0.61 4.35 -6.09
CA TYR A 140 -0.49 4.63 -4.66
C TYR A 140 0.36 3.56 -3.97
N HIS A 141 1.44 3.99 -3.33
CA HIS A 141 2.41 3.10 -2.69
C HIS A 141 2.60 3.39 -1.20
N GLY A 142 1.79 4.28 -0.63
CA GLY A 142 1.87 4.68 0.77
C GLY A 142 1.88 6.18 0.98
N SER A 143 2.02 6.61 2.23
CA SER A 143 1.95 8.01 2.65
C SER A 143 3.19 8.49 3.42
N THR A 144 4.24 7.68 3.52
CA THR A 144 5.55 8.10 4.02
C THR A 144 6.32 8.88 2.96
N ILE A 145 7.34 9.62 3.37
CA ILE A 145 8.12 10.48 2.46
C ILE A 145 8.75 9.66 1.32
N GLY A 146 9.34 8.50 1.60
CA GLY A 146 9.92 7.65 0.56
C GLY A 146 8.88 7.08 -0.40
N THR A 147 7.73 6.60 0.11
CA THR A 147 6.66 6.06 -0.74
C THR A 147 5.95 7.13 -1.57
N MET A 148 5.89 8.40 -1.10
CA MET A 148 5.36 9.52 -1.90
C MET A 148 6.19 9.76 -3.16
N GLY A 149 7.48 9.51 -3.13
CA GLY A 149 8.35 9.60 -4.30
C GLY A 149 7.94 8.65 -5.43
N LEU A 150 7.41 7.47 -5.09
CA LEU A 150 6.88 6.50 -6.04
C LEU A 150 5.45 6.81 -6.48
N ALA A 151 4.63 7.38 -5.59
CA ALA A 151 3.21 7.60 -5.86
C ALA A 151 2.98 8.47 -7.10
N GLY A 152 2.04 8.04 -7.96
CA GLY A 152 1.67 8.73 -9.20
C GLY A 152 0.47 9.69 -9.05
N SER A 153 -0.17 9.74 -7.87
CA SER A 153 -1.33 10.61 -7.62
C SER A 153 -0.90 12.02 -7.22
N MET A 154 -0.97 12.98 -8.13
CA MET A 154 -0.61 14.37 -7.87
C MET A 154 -1.44 15.02 -6.76
N ALA A 155 -2.71 14.66 -6.63
CA ALA A 155 -3.59 15.21 -5.60
C ALA A 155 -3.11 14.90 -4.18
N ARG A 156 -2.42 13.77 -3.99
CA ARG A 156 -1.92 13.33 -2.68
C ARG A 156 -0.51 13.79 -2.37
N ARG A 157 0.32 14.09 -3.39
CA ARG A 157 1.75 14.32 -3.23
C ARG A 157 2.20 15.76 -3.45
N ARG A 158 1.43 16.58 -4.19
CA ARG A 158 1.83 17.92 -4.63
C ARG A 158 2.28 18.83 -3.47
N THR A 159 1.55 18.84 -2.37
CA THR A 159 1.86 19.68 -1.20
C THR A 159 3.21 19.35 -0.57
N PHE A 160 3.62 18.08 -0.66
CA PHE A 160 4.83 17.55 -0.01
C PHE A 160 6.01 17.41 -0.97
N TYR A 161 5.87 17.90 -2.20
CA TYR A 161 6.88 17.74 -3.25
C TYR A 161 8.31 18.13 -2.82
N PRO A 162 8.56 19.17 -2.04
CA PRO A 162 9.90 19.53 -1.62
C PRO A 162 10.55 18.56 -0.61
N LEU A 163 9.79 17.60 -0.07
CA LEU A 163 10.23 16.72 1.03
C LEU A 163 10.71 15.35 0.57
N TYR A 164 10.47 14.94 -0.68
CA TYR A 164 10.80 13.60 -1.16
C TYR A 164 11.54 13.62 -2.48
N GLN A 165 12.32 12.55 -2.71
CA GLN A 165 12.90 12.27 -4.01
C GLN A 165 11.79 11.82 -4.97
N ASP A 166 11.64 12.50 -6.10
CA ASP A 166 10.68 12.10 -7.13
C ASP A 166 11.32 11.08 -8.07
N TYR A 167 10.80 9.86 -8.06
CA TYR A 167 11.24 8.80 -8.93
C TYR A 167 10.58 8.89 -10.32
N PRO A 168 11.24 8.42 -11.39
CA PRO A 168 10.67 8.32 -12.73
C PRO A 168 9.37 7.52 -12.75
N LYS A 169 8.45 7.92 -13.61
CA LYS A 169 7.14 7.28 -13.73
C LYS A 169 6.78 7.03 -15.19
N ILE A 170 6.33 5.81 -15.43
CA ILE A 170 5.78 5.41 -16.73
C ILE A 170 4.27 5.68 -16.78
N ALA A 171 3.70 5.56 -17.97
CA ALA A 171 2.29 5.73 -18.20
C ALA A 171 1.41 4.78 -17.37
N SER A 172 0.23 5.27 -16.97
CA SER A 172 -0.78 4.46 -16.31
C SER A 172 -1.38 3.43 -17.28
N HIS A 173 -1.70 2.22 -16.79
CA HIS A 173 -2.42 1.18 -17.52
C HIS A 173 -3.95 1.34 -17.41
N TYR A 174 -4.46 2.54 -17.63
CA TYR A 174 -5.86 2.89 -17.46
C TYR A 174 -6.59 2.96 -18.79
N CYS A 175 -7.12 1.81 -19.27
CA CYS A 175 -7.73 1.69 -20.59
C CYS A 175 -8.96 2.58 -20.79
N TYR A 176 -9.76 2.81 -19.74
CA TYR A 176 -10.95 3.69 -19.83
C TYR A 176 -10.61 5.13 -20.24
N ARG A 177 -9.42 5.62 -19.85
CA ARG A 177 -8.84 6.90 -20.28
C ARG A 177 -7.37 6.70 -20.61
N CYS A 178 -7.14 5.94 -21.69
CA CYS A 178 -5.79 5.56 -22.09
C CYS A 178 -4.90 6.79 -22.34
N PRO A 179 -3.73 6.87 -21.69
CA PRO A 179 -2.82 8.01 -21.85
C PRO A 179 -2.25 8.14 -23.27
N PHE A 180 -2.33 7.06 -24.08
CA PHE A 180 -1.89 7.04 -25.48
C PHE A 180 -3.07 7.21 -26.46
N GLY A 181 -4.30 7.32 -25.99
CA GLY A 181 -5.49 7.40 -26.83
C GLY A 181 -5.78 6.13 -27.65
N LEU A 182 -5.26 4.99 -27.19
CA LEU A 182 -5.38 3.70 -27.87
C LEU A 182 -6.44 2.81 -27.19
N SER A 183 -6.86 1.74 -27.90
CA SER A 183 -7.82 0.77 -27.40
C SER A 183 -7.20 -0.63 -27.33
N TYR A 184 -7.46 -1.34 -26.22
CA TYR A 184 -7.08 -2.74 -26.07
C TYR A 184 -8.04 -3.64 -26.90
N PRO A 185 -7.53 -4.71 -27.59
CA PRO A 185 -6.14 -5.20 -27.58
C PRO A 185 -5.24 -4.60 -28.68
N SER A 186 -5.78 -3.78 -29.59
CA SER A 186 -5.05 -3.25 -30.75
C SER A 186 -3.89 -2.29 -30.39
N CYS A 187 -3.84 -1.81 -29.13
CA CYS A 187 -2.75 -0.96 -28.63
C CYS A 187 -1.45 -1.71 -28.35
N ASP A 188 -1.43 -3.04 -28.49
CA ASP A 188 -0.28 -3.89 -28.19
C ASP A 188 0.37 -3.54 -26.83
N ILE A 189 -0.49 -3.30 -25.81
CA ILE A 189 -0.08 -2.94 -24.44
C ILE A 189 1.00 -1.84 -24.37
N ARG A 190 0.89 -0.80 -25.19
CA ARG A 190 1.83 0.32 -25.29
C ARG A 190 2.31 0.87 -23.94
N CYS A 191 1.43 0.90 -22.95
CA CYS A 191 1.76 1.34 -21.58
C CYS A 191 2.78 0.44 -20.84
N ALA A 192 2.90 -0.83 -21.21
CA ALA A 192 3.95 -1.71 -20.69
C ALA A 192 5.29 -1.45 -21.36
N TYR A 193 5.31 -1.21 -22.66
CA TYR A 193 6.54 -0.84 -23.38
C TYR A 193 7.13 0.50 -22.96
N ASP A 194 6.34 1.37 -22.34
CA ASP A 194 6.83 2.62 -21.77
C ASP A 194 7.88 2.39 -20.67
N LEU A 195 7.81 1.24 -19.97
CA LEU A 195 8.84 0.83 -19.01
C LEU A 195 10.20 0.60 -19.70
N GLU A 196 10.21 -0.11 -20.81
CA GLU A 196 11.44 -0.34 -21.57
C GLU A 196 12.04 0.98 -22.09
N HIS A 197 11.17 1.87 -22.60
CA HIS A 197 11.57 3.20 -23.04
C HIS A 197 12.23 4.00 -21.91
N GLU A 198 11.63 4.04 -20.74
CA GLU A 198 12.14 4.80 -19.59
C GLU A 198 13.45 4.17 -19.06
N ILE A 199 13.56 2.84 -19.03
CA ILE A 199 14.82 2.15 -18.67
C ILE A 199 15.95 2.52 -19.64
N ARG A 200 15.68 2.53 -20.95
CA ARG A 200 16.70 2.91 -21.97
C ARG A 200 17.13 4.37 -21.83
N LYS A 201 16.19 5.27 -21.53
CA LYS A 201 16.43 6.70 -21.34
C LYS A 201 17.31 6.99 -20.11
N ILE A 202 17.02 6.32 -18.98
CA ILE A 202 17.77 6.50 -17.73
C ILE A 202 19.09 5.74 -17.76
N GLY A 203 19.12 4.58 -18.37
CA GLY A 203 20.21 3.61 -18.38
C GLY A 203 19.95 2.47 -17.38
N ALA A 204 19.91 1.25 -17.90
CA ALA A 204 19.61 0.04 -17.12
C ALA A 204 20.55 -0.17 -15.93
N GLN A 205 21.79 0.34 -16.01
CA GLN A 205 22.78 0.27 -14.93
C GLN A 205 22.38 1.04 -13.66
N TYR A 206 21.44 1.99 -13.75
CA TYR A 206 20.97 2.79 -12.63
C TYR A 206 19.67 2.27 -12.00
N ILE A 207 18.94 1.40 -12.72
CA ILE A 207 17.63 0.94 -12.28
C ILE A 207 17.77 -0.21 -11.27
N ALA A 208 17.21 -0.02 -10.09
CA ALA A 208 17.16 -1.04 -9.05
C ALA A 208 15.86 -1.84 -9.09
N ALA A 209 14.71 -1.18 -9.30
CA ALA A 209 13.41 -1.87 -9.31
C ALA A 209 12.35 -1.10 -10.09
N PHE A 210 11.32 -1.82 -10.50
CA PHE A 210 10.03 -1.30 -10.92
C PHE A 210 8.98 -1.63 -9.85
N VAL A 211 8.23 -0.63 -9.40
CA VAL A 211 7.21 -0.77 -8.36
C VAL A 211 5.84 -0.46 -8.95
N ALA A 212 4.94 -1.41 -8.87
CA ALA A 212 3.61 -1.29 -9.44
C ALA A 212 2.56 -2.08 -8.66
N GLU A 213 1.34 -1.57 -8.64
CA GLU A 213 0.16 -2.31 -8.21
C GLU A 213 -0.28 -3.23 -9.36
N PRO A 214 -0.51 -4.53 -9.16
CA PRO A 214 -1.09 -5.39 -10.20
C PRO A 214 -2.54 -4.98 -10.52
N ILE A 215 -3.29 -4.53 -9.52
CA ILE A 215 -4.64 -3.97 -9.64
C ILE A 215 -4.64 -2.62 -8.94
N VAL A 216 -4.94 -1.56 -9.66
CA VAL A 216 -4.93 -0.19 -9.10
C VAL A 216 -6.26 0.08 -8.40
N GLY A 217 -6.24 0.10 -7.06
CA GLY A 217 -7.44 0.31 -6.26
C GLY A 217 -7.71 1.78 -5.94
N SER A 218 -6.79 2.44 -5.28
CA SER A 218 -7.04 3.70 -4.56
C SER A 218 -6.91 4.97 -5.40
N THR A 219 -6.58 4.89 -6.68
CA THR A 219 -6.41 6.07 -7.56
C THR A 219 -7.41 6.09 -8.71
N VAL A 220 -7.41 5.11 -9.58
CA VAL A 220 -8.28 5.05 -10.77
C VAL A 220 -9.26 3.87 -10.77
N GLY A 221 -9.06 2.88 -9.92
CA GLY A 221 -9.94 1.71 -9.83
C GLY A 221 -9.90 0.85 -11.10
N GLY A 222 -8.71 0.63 -11.66
CA GLY A 222 -8.52 -0.06 -12.93
C GLY A 222 -7.55 -1.22 -12.85
#